data_58ed22b85a9805978a7bebea596d3e98
#
_entry.id   58ed22b85a9805978a7bebea596d3e98
#
_cell.length_a   1.000
_cell.length_b   1.000
_cell.length_c   1.000
_cell.angle_alpha   90.00
_cell.angle_beta   90.00
_cell.angle_gamma   90.00
#
_symmetry.space_group_name_H-M   'P 1'
#
loop_
_entity.id
_entity.type
_entity.pdbx_description
1 polymer ?
#
loop_
_entity_poly.entity_id
_entity_poly.type
_entity_poly.pdbx_seq_one_letter_code
_entity_poly.pdbx_strand_id
1 'polypeptide(L)'
;MGFVVIGTLIFSLIEGIIILPTHIAHSKALRGVQPHYRLKKIINKTTEVLNNIKNKFYAPLLSFTLKNPFTVVLIFICSLVITISAMNAGLIKSTVFPNIEGESILVNLKFEAGSSEEKSIKWINYVENKIIEKNKEISDEYNDGNSLVRAIEKTYGNNQAADQWTMATAQSAEKSYLNILLTPSEERSIGTSEITNFFKEAVGEIPGAESLSFDIETPFGRPISIALFSQNNDELLSAIKMLKDYMVSLNMMKNIESSDQKGLKELKLTLKNKAYQMNLSTAQVLGQIRNGFYGFESQRLQIGTDEVKIWIRFDKEDRNSIYDLENMRINVMGNNYLVGDLVDIKIERDLISIDHLDGKRSVQIDADLLNPKIDNPITIASNLEEFINSNIKTIYPSIKHSVEGQIRSQAETGNSLKFSGPIILILMLTIILFTFRSILQTFAVFVLIPFGFIGVGWGHFIHDFQLSMFSYFGMIALIGILVNDSLVFISKFNKNLKDGLKFEDALTATGMSRFRPIILTSITTIAGLAPLI
;
A
#
# COMPACT_ATOMS: atom_id res chain seq x y z
N MET A 1 1.31 -10.90 12.05
CA MET A 1 2.30 -10.12 12.82
C MET A 1 2.11 -10.26 14.34
N GLY A 2 1.01 -9.79 14.97
CA GLY A 2 0.84 -9.79 16.42
C GLY A 2 1.05 -11.15 17.11
N PHE A 3 0.50 -12.23 16.58
CA PHE A 3 0.67 -13.58 17.13
C PHE A 3 2.12 -14.08 17.12
N VAL A 4 2.88 -13.73 16.06
CA VAL A 4 4.31 -14.09 15.97
C VAL A 4 5.12 -13.36 17.05
N VAL A 5 4.88 -12.05 17.23
CA VAL A 5 5.56 -11.26 18.28
C VAL A 5 5.22 -11.79 19.67
N ILE A 6 3.94 -12.04 19.96
CA ILE A 6 3.50 -12.61 21.26
C ILE A 6 4.16 -13.97 21.49
N GLY A 7 4.13 -14.86 20.50
CA GLY A 7 4.77 -16.17 20.59
C GLY A 7 6.28 -16.06 20.87
N THR A 8 6.98 -15.21 20.13
CA THR A 8 8.42 -14.98 20.32
C THR A 8 8.73 -14.46 21.74
N LEU A 9 7.92 -13.53 22.25
CA LEU A 9 8.08 -13.01 23.61
C LEU A 9 7.82 -14.06 24.69
N ILE A 10 6.84 -14.95 24.51
CA ILE A 10 6.58 -16.07 25.43
C ILE A 10 7.78 -17.04 25.44
N PHE A 11 8.30 -17.42 24.28
CA PHE A 11 9.49 -18.27 24.18
C PHE A 11 10.73 -17.60 24.79
N SER A 12 10.93 -16.31 24.56
CA SER A 12 12.01 -15.53 25.17
C SER A 12 11.90 -15.51 26.71
N LEU A 13 10.67 -15.41 27.24
CA LEU A 13 10.44 -15.47 28.69
C LEU A 13 10.82 -16.85 29.26
N ILE A 14 10.41 -17.93 28.58
CA ILE A 14 10.77 -19.31 28.96
C ILE A 14 12.30 -19.49 28.92
N GLU A 15 12.94 -19.02 27.86
CA GLU A 15 14.41 -19.05 27.74
C GLU A 15 15.09 -18.30 28.88
N GLY A 16 14.65 -17.07 29.16
CA GLY A 16 15.22 -16.22 30.22
C GLY A 16 15.08 -16.80 31.61
N ILE A 17 13.95 -17.46 31.92
CA ILE A 17 13.68 -18.00 33.27
C ILE A 17 14.27 -19.41 33.46
N ILE A 18 14.23 -20.27 32.43
CA ILE A 18 14.57 -21.70 32.56
C ILE A 18 15.93 -22.01 31.97
N ILE A 19 16.18 -21.60 30.71
CA ILE A 19 17.37 -22.02 29.97
C ILE A 19 18.59 -21.19 30.33
N LEU A 20 18.44 -19.87 30.39
CA LEU A 20 19.55 -18.95 30.67
C LEU A 20 20.24 -19.21 32.02
N PRO A 21 19.56 -19.44 33.15
CA PRO A 21 20.22 -19.80 34.41
C PRO A 21 21.05 -21.06 34.31
N THR A 22 20.56 -22.07 33.57
CA THR A 22 21.26 -23.34 33.34
C THR A 22 22.53 -23.12 32.51
N HIS A 23 22.45 -22.34 31.44
CA HIS A 23 23.60 -21.98 30.60
C HIS A 23 24.66 -21.21 31.37
N ILE A 24 24.23 -20.24 32.20
CA ILE A 24 25.13 -19.44 33.04
C ILE A 24 25.82 -20.33 34.06
N ALA A 25 25.11 -21.24 34.72
CA ALA A 25 25.67 -22.16 35.71
C ALA A 25 26.77 -23.09 35.14
N HIS A 26 26.66 -23.48 33.87
CA HIS A 26 27.65 -24.28 33.18
C HIS A 26 28.70 -23.46 32.43
N SER A 27 28.62 -22.14 32.44
CA SER A 27 29.57 -21.27 31.74
C SER A 27 30.96 -21.32 32.39
N LYS A 28 31.99 -21.59 31.61
CA LYS A 28 33.39 -21.58 32.00
C LYS A 28 33.84 -20.20 32.55
N ALA A 29 33.18 -19.11 32.08
CA ALA A 29 33.48 -17.74 32.52
C ALA A 29 33.19 -17.53 34.01
N LEU A 30 32.17 -18.17 34.58
CA LEU A 30 31.84 -18.10 36.02
C LEU A 30 32.67 -19.02 36.89
N ARG A 31 33.32 -20.02 36.28
CA ARG A 31 34.25 -20.94 36.97
C ARG A 31 35.66 -20.40 37.08
N GLY A 32 35.90 -19.10 36.85
CA GLY A 32 37.19 -18.45 37.02
C GLY A 32 38.21 -18.79 35.91
N VAL A 33 37.77 -19.43 34.81
CA VAL A 33 38.65 -19.70 33.67
C VAL A 33 38.92 -18.39 32.95
N GLN A 34 40.20 -17.99 32.94
CA GLN A 34 40.65 -16.76 32.28
C GLN A 34 40.38 -16.83 30.78
N PRO A 35 39.77 -15.80 30.14
CA PRO A 35 39.60 -15.78 28.70
C PRO A 35 40.94 -15.74 27.97
N HIS A 36 40.99 -16.25 26.75
CA HIS A 36 42.18 -16.22 25.90
C HIS A 36 42.72 -14.79 25.79
N TYR A 37 44.05 -14.62 25.79
CA TYR A 37 44.74 -13.32 25.81
C TYR A 37 44.17 -12.26 24.87
N ARG A 38 43.81 -12.61 23.64
CA ARG A 38 43.21 -11.67 22.67
C ARG A 38 41.83 -11.19 23.12
N LEU A 39 40.98 -12.07 23.62
CA LEU A 39 39.65 -11.72 24.15
C LEU A 39 39.77 -10.86 25.40
N LYS A 40 40.71 -11.15 26.31
CA LYS A 40 40.98 -10.36 27.50
C LYS A 40 41.38 -8.93 27.12
N LYS A 41 42.22 -8.74 26.08
CA LYS A 41 42.64 -7.42 25.59
C LYS A 41 41.45 -6.62 25.04
N ILE A 42 40.55 -7.27 24.26
CA ILE A 42 39.35 -6.62 23.74
C ILE A 42 38.40 -6.23 24.89
N ILE A 43 38.10 -7.16 25.81
CA ILE A 43 37.24 -6.90 26.99
C ILE A 43 37.78 -5.76 27.84
N ASN A 44 39.09 -5.72 28.10
CA ASN A 44 39.71 -4.64 28.88
C ASN A 44 39.60 -3.31 28.17
N LYS A 45 39.89 -3.26 26.83
CA LYS A 45 39.77 -2.04 26.03
C LYS A 45 38.33 -1.51 25.95
N THR A 46 37.35 -2.37 25.75
CA THR A 46 35.93 -1.96 25.74
C THR A 46 35.47 -1.50 27.11
N THR A 47 35.93 -2.16 28.17
CA THR A 47 35.61 -1.75 29.54
C THR A 47 36.24 -0.39 29.90
N GLU A 48 37.47 -0.15 29.46
CA GLU A 48 38.17 1.13 29.64
C GLU A 48 37.46 2.26 28.89
N VAL A 49 37.09 2.04 27.61
CA VAL A 49 36.33 3.01 26.81
C VAL A 49 35.01 3.34 27.49
N LEU A 50 34.22 2.34 27.92
CA LEU A 50 32.95 2.55 28.60
C LEU A 50 33.12 3.30 29.93
N ASN A 51 34.16 2.98 30.70
CA ASN A 51 34.46 3.69 31.94
C ASN A 51 34.89 5.15 31.69
N ASN A 52 35.64 5.39 30.64
CA ASN A 52 36.04 6.75 30.24
C ASN A 52 34.82 7.57 29.83
N ILE A 53 33.92 7.03 29.01
CA ILE A 53 32.66 7.69 28.61
C ILE A 53 31.81 7.94 29.88
N LYS A 54 31.65 6.94 30.73
CA LYS A 54 30.91 7.06 31.97
C LYS A 54 31.41 8.19 32.87
N ASN A 55 32.74 8.23 33.12
CA ASN A 55 33.30 9.17 34.09
C ASN A 55 33.50 10.57 33.47
N LYS A 56 33.88 10.67 32.18
CA LYS A 56 34.23 11.94 31.54
C LYS A 56 33.01 12.69 30.97
N PHE A 57 31.99 11.99 30.52
CA PHE A 57 30.79 12.58 29.90
C PHE A 57 29.54 12.38 30.76
N TYR A 58 29.23 11.11 31.13
CA TYR A 58 27.98 10.81 31.80
C TYR A 58 27.91 11.34 33.23
N ALA A 59 28.97 11.19 34.02
CA ALA A 59 28.97 11.63 35.43
C ALA A 59 28.80 13.16 35.57
N PRO A 60 29.48 14.02 34.80
CA PRO A 60 29.23 15.47 34.83
C PRO A 60 27.79 15.81 34.36
N LEU A 61 27.31 15.16 33.30
CA LEU A 61 25.95 15.36 32.83
C LEU A 61 24.92 14.98 33.87
N LEU A 62 25.07 13.82 34.50
CA LEU A 62 24.20 13.38 35.59
C LEU A 62 24.21 14.38 36.78
N SER A 63 25.37 14.86 37.16
CA SER A 63 25.48 15.89 38.20
C SER A 63 24.79 17.19 37.83
N PHE A 64 24.93 17.63 36.57
CA PHE A 64 24.23 18.81 36.04
C PHE A 64 22.71 18.63 36.07
N THR A 65 22.21 17.47 35.60
CA THR A 65 20.75 17.19 35.57
C THR A 65 20.14 17.14 36.97
N LEU A 66 20.86 16.56 37.94
CA LEU A 66 20.39 16.50 39.34
C LEU A 66 20.40 17.87 40.03
N LYS A 67 21.37 18.75 39.71
CA LYS A 67 21.43 20.11 40.23
C LYS A 67 20.43 21.06 39.61
N ASN A 68 20.03 20.82 38.33
CA ASN A 68 19.17 21.70 37.55
C ASN A 68 17.96 20.97 36.97
N PRO A 69 17.12 20.29 37.76
CA PRO A 69 16.06 19.42 37.25
C PRO A 69 15.02 20.19 36.45
N PHE A 70 14.68 21.41 36.87
CA PHE A 70 13.70 22.24 36.16
C PHE A 70 14.19 22.64 34.77
N THR A 71 15.44 23.05 34.63
CA THR A 71 16.04 23.40 33.33
C THR A 71 16.04 22.20 32.37
N VAL A 72 16.37 21.02 32.87
CA VAL A 72 16.40 19.80 32.03
C VAL A 72 14.98 19.42 31.56
N VAL A 73 14.00 19.43 32.45
CA VAL A 73 12.60 19.17 32.09
C VAL A 73 12.11 20.19 31.05
N LEU A 74 12.45 21.48 31.24
CA LEU A 74 12.09 22.53 30.26
C LEU A 74 12.71 22.28 28.89
N ILE A 75 13.99 21.89 28.82
CA ILE A 75 14.67 21.54 27.55
C ILE A 75 13.92 20.40 26.84
N PHE A 76 13.54 19.35 27.57
CA PHE A 76 12.80 18.23 26.99
C PHE A 76 11.42 18.64 26.48
N ILE A 77 10.67 19.46 27.24
CA ILE A 77 9.36 19.97 26.81
C ILE A 77 9.51 20.85 25.56
N CYS A 78 10.47 21.77 25.54
CA CYS A 78 10.74 22.60 24.36
C CYS A 78 11.12 21.74 23.14
N SER A 79 11.96 20.74 23.32
CA SER A 79 12.35 19.80 22.27
C SER A 79 11.14 19.02 21.73
N LEU A 80 10.23 18.58 22.60
CA LEU A 80 8.98 17.92 22.19
C LEU A 80 8.08 18.86 21.38
N VAL A 81 7.89 20.10 21.84
CA VAL A 81 7.10 21.12 21.15
C VAL A 81 7.70 21.44 19.77
N ILE A 82 9.02 21.59 19.69
CA ILE A 82 9.73 21.81 18.42
C ILE A 82 9.50 20.62 17.46
N THR A 83 9.59 19.38 17.96
CA THR A 83 9.35 18.18 17.16
C THR A 83 7.93 18.14 16.60
N ILE A 84 6.92 18.39 17.42
CA ILE A 84 5.51 18.43 17.00
C ILE A 84 5.30 19.58 16.00
N SER A 85 5.90 20.74 16.22
CA SER A 85 5.81 21.87 15.30
C SER A 85 6.47 21.58 13.97
N ALA A 86 7.62 20.89 13.96
CA ALA A 86 8.30 20.46 12.75
C ALA A 86 7.47 19.45 11.92
N MET A 87 6.73 18.57 12.60
CA MET A 87 5.78 17.65 11.92
C MET A 87 4.61 18.43 11.30
N ASN A 88 4.01 19.35 12.05
CA ASN A 88 2.89 20.16 11.56
C ASN A 88 3.30 21.11 10.42
N ALA A 89 4.54 21.59 10.43
CA ALA A 89 5.10 22.42 9.37
C ALA A 89 5.53 21.62 8.13
N GLY A 90 5.42 20.28 8.15
CA GLY A 90 5.80 19.42 7.03
C GLY A 90 7.33 19.22 6.87
N LEU A 91 8.15 19.73 7.81
CA LEU A 91 9.59 19.47 7.82
C LEU A 91 9.88 17.98 8.03
N ILE A 92 9.16 17.35 8.96
CA ILE A 92 9.14 15.91 9.14
C ILE A 92 7.99 15.39 8.29
N LYS A 93 8.31 14.84 7.13
CA LYS A 93 7.33 14.34 6.16
C LYS A 93 6.56 13.15 6.72
N SER A 94 5.31 12.99 6.32
CA SER A 94 4.48 11.84 6.69
C SER A 94 3.78 11.27 5.48
N THR A 95 3.61 9.94 5.48
CA THR A 95 2.86 9.21 4.45
C THR A 95 1.98 8.16 5.13
N VAL A 96 1.00 7.64 4.39
CA VAL A 96 0.14 6.55 4.90
C VAL A 96 0.94 5.27 5.05
N PHE A 97 1.53 4.83 3.95
CA PHE A 97 2.45 3.69 3.90
C PHE A 97 3.80 4.15 3.34
N PRO A 98 4.90 3.60 3.82
CA PRO A 98 6.20 3.91 3.24
C PRO A 98 6.23 3.44 1.79
N ASN A 99 6.99 4.15 0.96
CA ASN A 99 7.28 3.69 -0.38
C ASN A 99 8.25 2.51 -0.26
N ILE A 100 7.70 1.30 -0.15
CA ILE A 100 8.50 0.07 -0.09
C ILE A 100 8.95 -0.22 -1.51
N GLU A 101 10.24 -0.45 -1.68
CA GLU A 101 10.80 -0.92 -2.93
C GLU A 101 10.17 -2.28 -3.28
N GLY A 102 9.20 -2.25 -4.21
CA GLY A 102 8.57 -3.48 -4.70
C GLY A 102 9.57 -4.31 -5.49
N GLU A 103 9.41 -5.63 -5.47
CA GLU A 103 10.20 -6.55 -6.29
C GLU A 103 9.52 -6.88 -7.62
N SER A 104 8.34 -6.30 -7.89
CA SER A 104 7.61 -6.50 -9.13
C SER A 104 7.07 -5.21 -9.72
N ILE A 105 7.09 -5.13 -11.05
CA ILE A 105 6.48 -4.08 -11.84
C ILE A 105 5.35 -4.70 -12.66
N LEU A 106 4.15 -4.17 -12.50
CA LEU A 106 2.98 -4.57 -13.29
C LEU A 106 2.81 -3.60 -14.46
N VAL A 107 2.88 -4.11 -15.68
CA VAL A 107 2.63 -3.33 -16.88
C VAL A 107 1.29 -3.77 -17.45
N ASN A 108 0.28 -2.92 -17.33
CA ASN A 108 -1.04 -3.18 -17.86
C ASN A 108 -1.23 -2.44 -19.18
N LEU A 109 -1.59 -3.18 -20.23
CA LEU A 109 -1.93 -2.66 -21.54
C LEU A 109 -3.39 -2.96 -21.83
N LYS A 110 -4.14 -1.90 -22.14
CA LYS A 110 -5.55 -1.99 -22.49
C LYS A 110 -5.81 -1.23 -23.78
N PHE A 111 -6.47 -1.89 -24.72
CA PHE A 111 -7.02 -1.27 -25.92
C PHE A 111 -8.51 -0.97 -25.75
N GLU A 112 -9.07 -0.23 -26.71
CA GLU A 112 -10.49 0.04 -26.76
C GLU A 112 -11.28 -1.29 -26.80
N ALA A 113 -12.34 -1.37 -26.00
CA ALA A 113 -13.19 -2.57 -25.94
C ALA A 113 -13.65 -3.01 -27.34
N GLY A 114 -13.47 -4.30 -27.64
CA GLY A 114 -13.71 -4.88 -28.96
C GLY A 114 -12.49 -4.90 -29.90
N SER A 115 -11.32 -4.47 -29.41
CA SER A 115 -10.08 -4.71 -30.15
C SER A 115 -9.76 -6.19 -30.23
N SER A 116 -9.12 -6.63 -31.33
CA SER A 116 -8.77 -8.03 -31.52
C SER A 116 -7.67 -8.48 -30.53
N GLU A 117 -7.72 -9.74 -30.14
CA GLU A 117 -6.68 -10.38 -29.34
C GLU A 117 -5.30 -10.31 -30.01
N GLU A 118 -5.25 -10.47 -31.34
CA GLU A 118 -4.02 -10.36 -32.12
C GLU A 118 -3.34 -8.99 -31.95
N LYS A 119 -4.13 -7.91 -31.86
CA LYS A 119 -3.62 -6.56 -31.60
C LYS A 119 -2.98 -6.48 -30.20
N SER A 120 -3.66 -7.00 -29.19
CA SER A 120 -3.15 -7.03 -27.82
C SER A 120 -1.86 -7.85 -27.73
N ILE A 121 -1.83 -9.04 -28.34
CA ILE A 121 -0.64 -9.92 -28.40
C ILE A 121 0.53 -9.21 -29.09
N LYS A 122 0.29 -8.57 -30.21
CA LYS A 122 1.33 -7.86 -30.96
C LYS A 122 1.99 -6.78 -30.11
N TRP A 123 1.17 -5.95 -29.46
CA TRP A 123 1.69 -4.81 -28.72
C TRP A 123 2.28 -5.18 -27.36
N ILE A 124 1.74 -6.17 -26.65
CA ILE A 124 2.37 -6.62 -25.41
C ILE A 124 3.73 -7.29 -25.67
N ASN A 125 3.89 -7.99 -26.81
CA ASN A 125 5.18 -8.52 -27.24
C ASN A 125 6.18 -7.38 -27.58
N TYR A 126 5.71 -6.30 -28.17
CA TYR A 126 6.53 -5.11 -28.39
C TYR A 126 7.02 -4.51 -27.06
N VAL A 127 6.11 -4.37 -26.08
CA VAL A 127 6.43 -3.87 -24.74
C VAL A 127 7.49 -4.76 -24.07
N GLU A 128 7.27 -6.08 -24.07
CA GLU A 128 8.22 -7.05 -23.51
C GLU A 128 9.61 -6.92 -24.15
N ASN A 129 9.69 -6.86 -25.50
CA ASN A 129 10.96 -6.74 -26.21
C ASN A 129 11.68 -5.44 -25.84
N LYS A 130 10.96 -4.31 -25.75
CA LYS A 130 11.53 -3.03 -25.33
C LYS A 130 12.06 -3.05 -23.90
N ILE A 131 11.35 -3.72 -23.00
CA ILE A 131 11.78 -3.91 -21.61
C ILE A 131 13.04 -4.78 -21.55
N ILE A 132 13.10 -5.88 -22.30
CA ILE A 132 14.28 -6.76 -22.36
C ILE A 132 15.50 -6.01 -22.92
N GLU A 133 15.29 -5.23 -23.98
CA GLU A 133 16.34 -4.41 -24.58
C GLU A 133 16.89 -3.39 -23.58
N LYS A 134 15.99 -2.63 -22.93
CA LYS A 134 16.37 -1.62 -21.93
C LYS A 134 16.98 -2.23 -20.67
N ASN A 135 16.49 -3.41 -20.24
CA ASN A 135 17.04 -4.13 -19.09
C ASN A 135 18.53 -4.46 -19.30
N LYS A 136 18.96 -4.85 -20.52
CA LYS A 136 20.38 -5.09 -20.79
C LYS A 136 21.21 -3.84 -20.60
N GLU A 137 20.73 -2.72 -21.15
CA GLU A 137 21.43 -1.42 -21.05
C GLU A 137 21.61 -0.98 -19.58
N ILE A 138 20.52 -0.96 -18.80
CA ILE A 138 20.57 -0.51 -17.40
C ILE A 138 21.27 -1.52 -16.47
N SER A 139 21.25 -2.81 -16.81
CA SER A 139 21.98 -3.83 -16.04
C SER A 139 23.49 -3.68 -16.12
N ASP A 140 24.00 -3.30 -17.30
CA ASP A 140 25.42 -3.00 -17.49
C ASP A 140 25.86 -1.76 -16.70
N GLU A 141 24.99 -0.77 -16.57
CA GLU A 141 25.28 0.50 -15.90
C GLU A 141 25.12 0.43 -14.36
N TYR A 142 24.07 -0.27 -13.87
CA TYR A 142 23.66 -0.19 -12.46
C TYR A 142 23.76 -1.51 -11.69
N ASN A 143 24.13 -2.63 -12.33
CA ASN A 143 24.16 -3.95 -11.69
C ASN A 143 25.34 -4.82 -12.15
N ASP A 144 26.47 -4.20 -12.52
CA ASP A 144 27.70 -4.91 -12.94
C ASP A 144 27.46 -5.97 -14.04
N GLY A 145 26.49 -5.73 -14.94
CA GLY A 145 26.11 -6.65 -16.01
C GLY A 145 25.18 -7.80 -15.60
N ASN A 146 24.82 -7.90 -14.31
CA ASN A 146 23.81 -8.87 -13.86
C ASN A 146 22.41 -8.34 -14.18
N SER A 147 21.52 -9.22 -14.67
CA SER A 147 20.17 -8.82 -15.03
C SER A 147 19.40 -8.25 -13.83
N LEU A 148 18.79 -7.07 -14.01
CA LEU A 148 17.86 -6.48 -13.04
C LEU A 148 16.48 -7.16 -13.09
N VAL A 149 16.12 -7.78 -14.21
CA VAL A 149 14.89 -8.55 -14.39
C VAL A 149 15.20 -10.03 -14.21
N ARG A 150 14.55 -10.66 -13.23
CA ARG A 150 14.67 -12.08 -12.91
C ARG A 150 13.72 -12.93 -13.76
N ALA A 151 12.50 -12.48 -13.95
CA ALA A 151 11.49 -13.17 -14.75
C ALA A 151 10.44 -12.18 -15.27
N ILE A 152 9.81 -12.50 -16.39
CA ILE A 152 8.66 -11.80 -16.94
C ILE A 152 7.54 -12.81 -17.12
N GLU A 153 6.43 -12.61 -16.43
CA GLU A 153 5.18 -13.31 -16.65
C GLU A 153 4.30 -12.49 -17.58
N LYS A 154 3.78 -13.12 -18.63
CA LYS A 154 2.94 -12.45 -19.62
C LYS A 154 1.58 -13.11 -19.69
N THR A 155 0.53 -12.32 -19.55
CA THR A 155 -0.86 -12.80 -19.57
C THR A 155 -1.68 -12.02 -20.60
N TYR A 156 -2.46 -12.76 -21.37
CA TYR A 156 -3.39 -12.25 -22.37
C TYR A 156 -4.83 -12.37 -21.86
N GLY A 157 -5.67 -11.47 -22.29
CA GLY A 157 -7.10 -11.51 -21.98
C GLY A 157 -7.43 -11.04 -20.56
N ASN A 158 -6.48 -10.46 -19.84
CA ASN A 158 -6.70 -9.97 -18.49
C ASN A 158 -5.81 -8.76 -18.18
N ASN A 159 -6.20 -7.97 -17.17
CA ASN A 159 -5.34 -6.99 -16.47
C ASN A 159 -5.20 -7.41 -15.02
N GLN A 160 -4.02 -7.27 -14.48
CA GLN A 160 -3.78 -7.46 -13.05
C GLN A 160 -3.91 -6.12 -12.32
N ALA A 161 -4.66 -6.10 -11.23
CA ALA A 161 -4.70 -4.94 -10.37
C ALA A 161 -3.38 -4.80 -9.59
N ALA A 162 -2.95 -3.57 -9.36
CA ALA A 162 -1.75 -3.27 -8.58
C ALA A 162 -1.92 -3.57 -7.08
N ASP A 163 -3.11 -3.92 -6.64
CA ASP A 163 -3.41 -4.32 -5.27
C ASP A 163 -4.00 -5.74 -5.20
N GLN A 164 -3.70 -6.45 -4.11
CA GLN A 164 -4.16 -7.82 -3.89
C GLN A 164 -5.66 -7.92 -3.53
N TRP A 165 -6.33 -6.78 -3.34
CA TRP A 165 -7.71 -6.72 -2.84
C TRP A 165 -8.72 -6.55 -3.96
N THR A 166 -8.28 -6.15 -5.16
CA THR A 166 -9.16 -6.01 -6.31
C THR A 166 -9.36 -7.36 -6.99
N MET A 167 -10.61 -7.80 -7.10
CA MET A 167 -10.92 -9.05 -7.79
C MET A 167 -10.48 -8.99 -9.26
N ALA A 168 -9.99 -10.12 -9.77
CA ALA A 168 -9.60 -10.24 -11.17
C ALA A 168 -10.72 -9.73 -12.09
N THR A 169 -10.37 -8.81 -12.97
CA THR A 169 -11.31 -8.28 -13.96
C THR A 169 -11.72 -9.39 -14.94
N ALA A 170 -12.95 -9.31 -15.45
CA ALA A 170 -13.41 -10.27 -16.45
C ALA A 170 -12.44 -10.37 -17.63
N GLN A 171 -12.20 -11.58 -18.11
CA GLN A 171 -11.34 -11.83 -19.26
C GLN A 171 -11.89 -11.11 -20.51
N SER A 172 -11.00 -10.44 -21.24
CA SER A 172 -11.37 -9.63 -22.39
C SER A 172 -10.17 -9.48 -23.34
N ALA A 173 -10.38 -9.75 -24.61
CA ALA A 173 -9.34 -9.84 -25.65
C ALA A 173 -8.46 -8.57 -25.78
N GLU A 174 -9.00 -7.40 -25.42
CA GLU A 174 -8.30 -6.12 -25.49
C GLU A 174 -7.36 -5.85 -24.32
N LYS A 175 -7.29 -6.75 -23.33
CA LYS A 175 -6.48 -6.58 -22.13
C LYS A 175 -5.29 -7.54 -22.13
N SER A 176 -4.15 -7.07 -21.67
CA SER A 176 -2.97 -7.89 -21.44
C SER A 176 -2.08 -7.24 -20.37
N TYR A 177 -1.31 -8.05 -19.67
CA TYR A 177 -0.34 -7.51 -18.72
C TYR A 177 0.98 -8.29 -18.72
N LEU A 178 2.02 -7.60 -18.26
CA LEU A 178 3.30 -8.19 -17.86
C LEU A 178 3.50 -8.00 -16.37
N ASN A 179 3.89 -9.06 -15.70
CA ASN A 179 4.41 -8.99 -14.34
C ASN A 179 5.92 -9.23 -14.41
N ILE A 180 6.69 -8.19 -14.12
CA ILE A 180 8.14 -8.17 -14.23
C ILE A 180 8.70 -8.33 -12.83
N LEU A 181 9.25 -9.51 -12.54
CA LEU A 181 9.95 -9.78 -11.29
C LEU A 181 11.37 -9.25 -11.37
N LEU A 182 11.73 -8.38 -10.47
CA LEU A 182 13.06 -7.79 -10.36
C LEU A 182 13.97 -8.63 -9.45
N THR A 183 15.25 -8.44 -9.57
CA THR A 183 16.24 -8.87 -8.59
C THR A 183 15.93 -8.19 -7.25
N PRO A 184 16.07 -8.88 -6.08
CA PRO A 184 15.81 -8.30 -4.77
C PRO A 184 16.51 -6.96 -4.55
N SER A 185 15.85 -6.07 -3.80
CA SER A 185 16.35 -4.69 -3.60
C SER A 185 17.73 -4.64 -2.95
N GLU A 186 18.09 -5.64 -2.14
CA GLU A 186 19.39 -5.76 -1.49
C GLU A 186 20.54 -6.13 -2.44
N GLU A 187 20.21 -6.70 -3.62
CA GLU A 187 21.17 -7.15 -4.61
C GLU A 187 21.36 -6.17 -5.78
N ARG A 188 20.71 -4.99 -5.75
CA ARG A 188 20.77 -3.99 -6.81
C ARG A 188 21.02 -2.59 -6.26
N SER A 189 21.71 -1.77 -7.04
CA SER A 189 22.06 -0.38 -6.66
C SER A 189 21.02 0.66 -7.06
N ILE A 190 19.95 0.25 -7.78
CA ILE A 190 18.94 1.14 -8.35
C ILE A 190 17.54 0.79 -7.81
N GLY A 191 16.73 1.82 -7.54
CA GLY A 191 15.36 1.68 -7.03
C GLY A 191 14.35 1.21 -8.07
N THR A 192 13.30 0.49 -7.62
CA THR A 192 12.20 0.02 -8.49
C THR A 192 11.54 1.16 -9.26
N SER A 193 11.36 2.31 -8.62
CA SER A 193 10.74 3.48 -9.26
C SER A 193 11.57 4.00 -10.43
N GLU A 194 12.91 3.98 -10.32
CA GLU A 194 13.80 4.42 -11.38
C GLU A 194 13.82 3.43 -12.53
N ILE A 195 13.90 2.12 -12.23
CA ILE A 195 13.77 1.06 -13.24
C ILE A 195 12.45 1.19 -14.00
N THR A 196 11.34 1.42 -13.27
CA THR A 196 10.01 1.61 -13.86
C THR A 196 9.99 2.80 -14.82
N ASN A 197 10.64 3.91 -14.48
CA ASN A 197 10.73 5.09 -15.36
C ASN A 197 11.55 4.78 -16.61
N PHE A 198 12.67 4.09 -16.51
CA PHE A 198 13.46 3.67 -17.67
C PHE A 198 12.66 2.76 -18.62
N PHE A 199 11.90 1.81 -18.09
CA PHE A 199 11.04 0.96 -18.90
C PHE A 199 9.92 1.74 -19.56
N LYS A 200 9.28 2.66 -18.85
CA LYS A 200 8.24 3.53 -19.38
C LYS A 200 8.74 4.40 -20.51
N GLU A 201 9.92 5.01 -20.37
CA GLU A 201 10.55 5.82 -21.42
C GLU A 201 10.94 4.99 -22.65
N ALA A 202 11.48 3.79 -22.45
CA ALA A 202 11.86 2.90 -23.55
C ALA A 202 10.67 2.37 -24.34
N VAL A 203 9.53 2.11 -23.69
CA VAL A 203 8.30 1.65 -24.36
C VAL A 203 7.61 2.80 -25.10
N GLY A 204 7.55 3.98 -24.48
CA GLY A 204 6.87 5.15 -25.01
C GLY A 204 5.35 4.97 -25.13
N GLU A 205 4.72 5.79 -25.96
CA GLU A 205 3.27 5.71 -26.21
C GLU A 205 2.94 4.62 -27.23
N ILE A 206 1.88 3.85 -26.93
CA ILE A 206 1.39 2.80 -27.85
C ILE A 206 0.22 3.33 -28.65
N PRO A 207 0.31 3.39 -30.00
CA PRO A 207 -0.77 3.89 -30.84
C PRO A 207 -2.08 3.11 -30.66
N GLY A 208 -3.14 3.84 -30.32
CA GLY A 208 -4.48 3.29 -30.15
C GLY A 208 -4.66 2.43 -28.91
N ALA A 209 -3.76 2.51 -27.92
CA ALA A 209 -4.01 2.02 -26.58
C ALA A 209 -4.96 2.98 -25.85
N GLU A 210 -5.90 2.44 -25.10
CA GLU A 210 -6.76 3.20 -24.18
C GLU A 210 -5.98 3.58 -22.91
N SER A 211 -5.19 2.63 -22.40
CA SER A 211 -4.28 2.87 -21.28
C SER A 211 -3.04 1.97 -21.38
N LEU A 212 -1.92 2.49 -20.93
CA LEU A 212 -0.69 1.77 -20.64
C LEU A 212 -0.19 2.26 -19.29
N SER A 213 -0.26 1.42 -18.26
CA SER A 213 0.23 1.73 -16.94
C SER A 213 1.43 0.89 -16.56
N PHE A 214 2.34 1.50 -15.80
CA PHE A 214 3.48 0.86 -15.15
C PHE A 214 3.31 1.08 -13.66
N ASP A 215 2.87 0.04 -12.96
CA ASP A 215 2.51 0.09 -11.56
C ASP A 215 3.50 -0.75 -10.74
N ILE A 216 3.93 -0.23 -9.60
CA ILE A 216 4.69 -1.02 -8.63
C ILE A 216 3.65 -1.70 -7.74
N GLU A 217 3.76 -3.02 -7.58
CA GLU A 217 2.84 -3.76 -6.74
C GLU A 217 2.88 -3.24 -5.30
N THR A 218 1.74 -2.80 -4.80
CA THR A 218 1.58 -2.34 -3.42
C THR A 218 0.53 -3.16 -2.69
N PRO A 219 0.82 -3.71 -1.51
CA PRO A 219 -0.13 -4.55 -0.77
C PRO A 219 -1.28 -3.77 -0.11
N PHE A 220 -1.33 -2.44 -0.28
CA PHE A 220 -2.22 -1.56 0.49
C PHE A 220 -3.21 -0.76 -0.36
N GLY A 221 -3.36 -1.08 -1.65
CA GLY A 221 -4.23 -0.35 -2.57
C GLY A 221 -3.63 0.97 -3.08
N ARG A 222 -4.40 1.71 -3.86
CA ARG A 222 -3.97 2.99 -4.45
C ARG A 222 -3.87 4.09 -3.39
N PRO A 223 -2.89 5.01 -3.51
CA PRO A 223 -2.71 6.09 -2.54
C PRO A 223 -3.87 7.09 -2.53
N ILE A 224 -4.46 7.36 -3.69
CA ILE A 224 -5.66 8.19 -3.84
C ILE A 224 -6.77 7.34 -4.41
N SER A 225 -7.87 7.24 -3.68
CA SER A 225 -9.05 6.50 -4.09
C SER A 225 -10.29 7.18 -3.51
N ILE A 226 -11.22 7.58 -4.38
CA ILE A 226 -12.46 8.25 -3.99
C ILE A 226 -13.63 7.57 -4.67
N ALA A 227 -14.61 7.14 -3.89
CA ALA A 227 -15.87 6.62 -4.38
C ALA A 227 -16.95 7.70 -4.33
N LEU A 228 -17.64 7.91 -5.46
CA LEU A 228 -18.83 8.75 -5.57
C LEU A 228 -20.08 7.88 -5.67
N PHE A 229 -21.15 8.28 -5.03
CA PHE A 229 -22.41 7.55 -4.96
C PHE A 229 -23.58 8.43 -5.35
N SER A 230 -24.47 7.92 -6.21
CA SER A 230 -25.78 8.53 -6.46
C SER A 230 -26.77 7.49 -6.96
N GLN A 231 -28.06 7.77 -6.77
CA GLN A 231 -29.13 7.02 -7.44
C GLN A 231 -29.41 7.60 -8.85
N ASN A 232 -29.03 8.85 -9.10
CA ASN A 232 -29.14 9.49 -10.40
C ASN A 232 -27.85 9.29 -11.17
N ASN A 233 -27.94 8.51 -12.27
CA ASN A 233 -26.79 8.15 -13.09
C ASN A 233 -26.18 9.35 -13.82
N ASP A 234 -26.98 10.26 -14.34
CA ASP A 234 -26.51 11.40 -15.13
C ASP A 234 -25.75 12.41 -14.25
N GLU A 235 -26.24 12.63 -13.03
CA GLU A 235 -25.54 13.43 -12.03
C GLU A 235 -24.22 12.78 -11.61
N LEU A 236 -24.22 11.43 -11.42
CA LEU A 236 -23.02 10.69 -11.05
C LEU A 236 -21.94 10.81 -12.13
N LEU A 237 -22.28 10.60 -13.40
CA LEU A 237 -21.33 10.71 -14.52
C LEU A 237 -20.79 12.14 -14.67
N SER A 238 -21.66 13.15 -14.47
CA SER A 238 -21.25 14.56 -14.51
C SER A 238 -20.29 14.90 -13.38
N ALA A 239 -20.59 14.43 -12.17
CA ALA A 239 -19.74 14.61 -10.99
C ALA A 239 -18.37 13.94 -11.14
N ILE A 240 -18.33 12.72 -11.70
CA ILE A 240 -17.09 11.98 -11.99
C ILE A 240 -16.22 12.79 -12.95
N LYS A 241 -16.81 13.30 -14.04
CA LYS A 241 -16.08 14.11 -15.00
C LYS A 241 -15.47 15.35 -14.34
N MET A 242 -16.26 16.09 -13.56
CA MET A 242 -15.78 17.28 -12.82
C MET A 242 -14.63 16.94 -11.88
N LEU A 243 -14.73 15.82 -11.15
CA LEU A 243 -13.68 15.41 -10.23
C LEU A 243 -12.42 15.00 -10.97
N LYS A 244 -12.53 14.22 -12.06
CA LYS A 244 -11.38 13.83 -12.89
C LYS A 244 -10.68 15.05 -13.51
N ASP A 245 -11.43 16.00 -14.04
CA ASP A 245 -10.88 17.23 -14.63
C ASP A 245 -10.12 18.05 -13.56
N TYR A 246 -10.65 18.10 -12.33
CA TYR A 246 -9.96 18.74 -11.22
C TYR A 246 -8.69 17.97 -10.80
N MET A 247 -8.75 16.65 -10.70
CA MET A 247 -7.57 15.82 -10.37
C MET A 247 -6.45 16.01 -11.39
N VAL A 248 -6.78 16.06 -12.68
CA VAL A 248 -5.80 16.35 -13.75
C VAL A 248 -5.20 17.75 -13.59
N SER A 249 -6.01 18.75 -13.25
CA SER A 249 -5.57 20.15 -13.11
C SER A 249 -4.56 20.37 -11.97
N LEU A 250 -4.57 19.51 -10.95
CA LEU A 250 -3.65 19.60 -9.81
C LEU A 250 -2.20 19.23 -10.18
N ASN A 251 -1.95 18.52 -11.28
CA ASN A 251 -0.62 18.06 -11.70
C ASN A 251 0.20 17.34 -10.60
N MET A 252 -0.48 16.71 -9.66
CA MET A 252 0.13 15.95 -8.55
C MET A 252 -0.12 14.44 -8.67
N MET A 253 -0.94 14.03 -9.63
CA MET A 253 -1.41 12.66 -9.81
C MET A 253 -1.13 12.15 -11.21
N LYS A 254 -0.97 10.84 -11.34
CA LYS A 254 -0.85 10.09 -12.60
C LYS A 254 -1.77 8.87 -12.56
N ASN A 255 -1.98 8.23 -13.71
CA ASN A 255 -2.80 7.02 -13.83
C ASN A 255 -4.21 7.20 -13.22
N ILE A 256 -4.88 8.34 -13.54
CA ILE A 256 -6.23 8.63 -13.04
C ILE A 256 -7.23 7.75 -13.79
N GLU A 257 -7.75 6.75 -13.12
CA GLU A 257 -8.69 5.76 -13.67
C GLU A 257 -10.02 5.83 -12.93
N SER A 258 -11.09 5.37 -13.56
CA SER A 258 -12.39 5.23 -12.92
C SER A 258 -13.05 3.90 -13.26
N SER A 259 -13.86 3.38 -12.35
CA SER A 259 -14.51 2.08 -12.52
C SER A 259 -15.68 2.10 -13.51
N ASP A 260 -16.13 3.26 -13.98
CA ASP A 260 -17.19 3.44 -14.98
C ASP A 260 -16.72 3.21 -16.42
N GLN A 261 -15.98 2.13 -16.65
CA GLN A 261 -15.42 1.85 -17.98
C GLN A 261 -16.52 1.52 -18.98
N LYS A 262 -16.42 2.16 -20.17
CA LYS A 262 -17.32 1.89 -21.30
C LYS A 262 -16.98 0.56 -21.95
N GLY A 263 -18.02 -0.23 -22.20
CA GLY A 263 -17.93 -1.54 -22.82
C GLY A 263 -17.76 -1.52 -24.33
N LEU A 264 -18.05 -2.68 -24.90
CA LEU A 264 -18.10 -2.87 -26.35
C LEU A 264 -19.06 -1.88 -27.01
N LYS A 265 -18.79 -1.55 -28.27
CA LYS A 265 -19.79 -0.89 -29.10
C LYS A 265 -20.97 -1.84 -29.31
N GLU A 266 -22.12 -1.42 -28.85
CA GLU A 266 -23.37 -2.16 -28.99
C GLU A 266 -24.22 -1.54 -30.09
N LEU A 267 -24.85 -2.39 -30.89
CA LEU A 267 -25.85 -1.98 -31.84
C LEU A 267 -27.23 -2.05 -31.18
N LYS A 268 -27.75 -0.91 -30.76
CA LYS A 268 -29.09 -0.81 -30.19
C LYS A 268 -30.11 -0.71 -31.27
N LEU A 269 -30.94 -1.74 -31.38
CA LEU A 269 -31.96 -1.85 -32.43
C LEU A 269 -33.33 -1.46 -31.86
N THR A 270 -33.96 -0.47 -32.49
CA THR A 270 -35.31 -0.01 -32.16
C THR A 270 -36.23 -0.26 -33.34
N LEU A 271 -37.39 -0.90 -33.09
CA LEU A 271 -38.34 -1.15 -34.17
C LEU A 271 -38.93 0.16 -34.72
N LYS A 272 -39.00 0.27 -36.06
CA LYS A 272 -39.72 1.33 -36.74
C LYS A 272 -41.23 1.11 -36.73
N ASN A 273 -42.02 2.17 -36.94
CA ASN A 273 -43.48 2.08 -36.98
C ASN A 273 -43.99 1.00 -37.98
N LYS A 274 -43.30 0.81 -39.12
CA LYS A 274 -43.59 -0.22 -40.09
C LYS A 274 -43.57 -1.64 -39.51
N ALA A 275 -42.60 -1.93 -38.63
CA ALA A 275 -42.50 -3.23 -37.98
C ALA A 275 -43.64 -3.44 -36.95
N TYR A 276 -44.01 -2.40 -36.21
CA TYR A 276 -45.17 -2.48 -35.31
C TYR A 276 -46.50 -2.68 -36.03
N GLN A 277 -46.70 -2.02 -37.20
CA GLN A 277 -47.87 -2.22 -38.06
C GLN A 277 -47.99 -3.69 -38.59
N MET A 278 -46.83 -4.34 -38.75
CA MET A 278 -46.74 -5.74 -39.14
C MET A 278 -46.86 -6.72 -37.95
N ASN A 279 -47.16 -6.20 -36.74
CA ASN A 279 -47.27 -6.94 -35.50
C ASN A 279 -46.01 -7.75 -35.13
N LEU A 280 -44.83 -7.20 -35.48
CA LEU A 280 -43.53 -7.79 -35.13
C LEU A 280 -43.10 -7.42 -33.73
N SER A 281 -42.59 -8.40 -32.98
CA SER A 281 -41.93 -8.18 -31.72
C SER A 281 -40.41 -7.97 -31.95
N THR A 282 -39.79 -7.22 -31.03
CA THR A 282 -38.32 -7.05 -31.03
C THR A 282 -37.59 -8.39 -30.97
N ALA A 283 -38.10 -9.35 -30.22
CA ALA A 283 -37.51 -10.69 -30.11
C ALA A 283 -37.49 -11.47 -31.45
N GLN A 284 -38.55 -11.34 -32.24
CA GLN A 284 -38.64 -12.02 -33.55
C GLN A 284 -37.60 -11.45 -34.55
N VAL A 285 -37.45 -10.12 -34.58
CA VAL A 285 -36.47 -9.46 -35.47
C VAL A 285 -35.05 -9.75 -35.00
N LEU A 286 -34.77 -9.55 -33.69
CA LEU A 286 -33.45 -9.82 -33.10
C LEU A 286 -33.05 -11.29 -33.23
N GLY A 287 -34.01 -12.23 -33.10
CA GLY A 287 -33.74 -13.66 -33.26
C GLY A 287 -33.23 -14.00 -34.65
N GLN A 288 -33.83 -13.45 -35.71
CA GLN A 288 -33.39 -13.67 -37.09
C GLN A 288 -32.03 -13.01 -37.35
N ILE A 289 -31.80 -11.78 -36.85
CA ILE A 289 -30.50 -11.10 -36.98
C ILE A 289 -29.41 -11.91 -36.29
N ARG A 290 -29.67 -12.36 -35.03
CA ARG A 290 -28.74 -13.17 -34.28
C ARG A 290 -28.38 -14.47 -35.02
N ASN A 291 -29.39 -15.16 -35.54
CA ASN A 291 -29.19 -16.42 -36.29
C ASN A 291 -28.32 -16.22 -37.55
N GLY A 292 -28.48 -15.10 -38.24
CA GLY A 292 -27.65 -14.79 -39.40
C GLY A 292 -26.22 -14.40 -39.07
N PHE A 293 -26.06 -13.50 -38.12
CA PHE A 293 -24.74 -12.93 -37.76
C PHE A 293 -23.93 -13.82 -36.82
N TYR A 294 -24.52 -14.24 -35.70
CA TYR A 294 -23.84 -15.09 -34.71
C TYR A 294 -23.92 -16.56 -35.12
N GLY A 295 -25.07 -17.00 -35.56
CA GLY A 295 -25.35 -18.35 -35.97
C GLY A 295 -26.42 -19.02 -35.12
N PHE A 296 -26.93 -20.09 -35.67
CA PHE A 296 -27.92 -20.99 -35.09
C PHE A 296 -27.33 -22.38 -34.97
N GLU A 297 -27.33 -22.97 -33.77
CA GLU A 297 -26.94 -24.35 -33.55
C GLU A 297 -28.06 -25.26 -34.08
N SER A 298 -27.83 -25.84 -35.24
CA SER A 298 -28.82 -26.70 -35.93
C SER A 298 -28.87 -28.10 -35.34
N GLN A 299 -27.70 -28.65 -34.99
CA GLN A 299 -27.59 -30.02 -34.50
C GLN A 299 -26.36 -30.17 -33.62
N ARG A 300 -26.47 -31.06 -32.65
CA ARG A 300 -25.40 -31.46 -31.76
C ARG A 300 -25.26 -32.97 -31.83
N LEU A 301 -24.06 -33.44 -32.17
CA LEU A 301 -23.75 -34.85 -32.35
C LEU A 301 -22.65 -35.26 -31.35
N GLN A 302 -22.79 -36.45 -30.79
CA GLN A 302 -21.71 -37.08 -30.04
C GLN A 302 -20.98 -38.03 -30.99
N ILE A 303 -19.69 -37.79 -31.22
CA ILE A 303 -18.82 -38.65 -32.05
C ILE A 303 -17.68 -39.15 -31.18
N GLY A 304 -17.82 -40.38 -30.68
CA GLY A 304 -16.87 -40.92 -29.69
C GLY A 304 -16.95 -40.15 -28.37
N THR A 305 -15.84 -39.55 -27.94
CA THR A 305 -15.76 -38.71 -26.75
C THR A 305 -16.03 -37.23 -27.03
N ASP A 306 -16.11 -36.82 -28.29
CA ASP A 306 -16.18 -35.41 -28.70
C ASP A 306 -17.60 -34.98 -29.02
N GLU A 307 -17.98 -33.78 -28.56
CA GLU A 307 -19.23 -33.13 -28.87
C GLU A 307 -19.05 -32.23 -30.10
N VAL A 308 -19.70 -32.59 -31.23
CA VAL A 308 -19.66 -31.83 -32.48
C VAL A 308 -20.93 -31.01 -32.64
N LYS A 309 -20.80 -29.68 -32.73
CA LYS A 309 -21.89 -28.72 -32.91
C LYS A 309 -21.92 -28.24 -34.34
N ILE A 310 -23.08 -28.34 -34.97
CA ILE A 310 -23.29 -27.84 -36.36
C ILE A 310 -23.96 -26.47 -36.27
N TRP A 311 -23.19 -25.43 -36.66
CA TRP A 311 -23.63 -24.05 -36.67
C TRP A 311 -23.94 -23.59 -38.07
N ILE A 312 -25.11 -22.95 -38.27
CA ILE A 312 -25.50 -22.30 -39.53
C ILE A 312 -25.50 -20.80 -39.33
N ARG A 313 -24.78 -20.08 -40.16
CA ARG A 313 -24.66 -18.61 -40.14
C ARG A 313 -24.30 -18.08 -41.51
N PHE A 314 -24.47 -16.77 -41.73
CA PHE A 314 -24.00 -16.14 -42.97
C PHE A 314 -22.48 -16.24 -43.13
N ASP A 315 -22.02 -16.15 -44.40
CA ASP A 315 -20.58 -16.12 -44.65
C ASP A 315 -19.94 -14.89 -44.04
N LYS A 316 -18.63 -14.94 -43.81
CA LYS A 316 -17.90 -13.88 -43.10
C LYS A 316 -17.97 -12.55 -43.86
N GLU A 317 -18.02 -12.62 -45.18
CA GLU A 317 -18.13 -11.45 -46.05
C GLU A 317 -19.49 -10.75 -45.96
N ASP A 318 -20.57 -11.48 -45.68
CA ASP A 318 -21.95 -10.99 -45.60
C ASP A 318 -22.37 -10.56 -44.17
N ARG A 319 -21.44 -10.51 -43.21
CA ARG A 319 -21.73 -10.18 -41.79
C ARG A 319 -20.61 -9.39 -41.09
N ASN A 320 -19.89 -8.55 -41.85
CA ASN A 320 -18.74 -7.82 -41.35
C ASN A 320 -18.97 -6.30 -41.15
N SER A 321 -20.12 -5.79 -41.63
CA SER A 321 -20.43 -4.37 -41.61
C SER A 321 -21.88 -4.08 -41.19
N ILE A 322 -22.13 -2.82 -40.76
CA ILE A 322 -23.50 -2.33 -40.49
C ILE A 322 -24.32 -2.33 -41.80
N TYR A 323 -23.67 -2.08 -42.92
CA TYR A 323 -24.32 -2.14 -44.23
C TYR A 323 -24.89 -3.54 -44.52
N ASP A 324 -24.17 -4.60 -44.19
CA ASP A 324 -24.65 -5.99 -44.35
C ASP A 324 -25.84 -6.25 -43.41
N LEU A 325 -25.82 -5.70 -42.20
CA LEU A 325 -26.94 -5.78 -41.27
C LEU A 325 -28.18 -5.06 -41.78
N GLU A 326 -28.04 -3.84 -42.31
CA GLU A 326 -29.16 -3.08 -42.87
C GLU A 326 -29.77 -3.77 -44.09
N ASN A 327 -28.95 -4.39 -44.95
CA ASN A 327 -29.36 -5.10 -46.14
C ASN A 327 -29.74 -6.58 -45.93
N MET A 328 -29.57 -7.09 -44.72
CA MET A 328 -30.01 -8.42 -44.34
C MET A 328 -31.52 -8.56 -44.56
N ARG A 329 -31.93 -9.66 -45.19
CA ARG A 329 -33.34 -9.97 -45.38
C ARG A 329 -33.86 -10.89 -44.27
N ILE A 330 -34.94 -10.48 -43.65
CA ILE A 330 -35.67 -11.27 -42.66
C ILE A 330 -37.03 -11.66 -43.22
N ASN A 331 -37.44 -12.88 -42.92
CA ASN A 331 -38.74 -13.40 -43.34
C ASN A 331 -39.81 -13.02 -42.32
N VAL A 332 -40.87 -12.40 -42.82
CA VAL A 332 -42.06 -12.03 -42.04
C VAL A 332 -43.29 -12.52 -42.77
N MET A 333 -43.98 -13.52 -42.23
CA MET A 333 -45.20 -14.12 -42.80
C MET A 333 -45.05 -14.51 -44.30
N GLY A 334 -43.89 -15.07 -44.69
CA GLY A 334 -43.62 -15.50 -46.05
C GLY A 334 -43.04 -14.43 -46.95
N ASN A 335 -42.98 -13.17 -46.56
CA ASN A 335 -42.38 -12.08 -47.33
C ASN A 335 -41.01 -11.67 -46.72
N ASN A 336 -40.07 -11.28 -47.59
CA ASN A 336 -38.74 -10.86 -47.19
C ASN A 336 -38.67 -9.34 -47.13
N TYR A 337 -38.22 -8.81 -45.97
CA TYR A 337 -38.01 -7.39 -45.73
C TYR A 337 -36.57 -7.12 -45.35
N LEU A 338 -36.05 -5.96 -45.71
CA LEU A 338 -34.73 -5.52 -45.25
C LEU A 338 -34.77 -5.13 -43.76
N VAL A 339 -33.74 -5.48 -43.01
CA VAL A 339 -33.62 -5.09 -41.59
C VAL A 339 -33.65 -3.58 -41.44
N GLY A 340 -32.95 -2.84 -42.31
CA GLY A 340 -32.93 -1.38 -42.33
C GLY A 340 -34.31 -0.72 -42.55
N ASP A 341 -35.29 -1.44 -43.15
CA ASP A 341 -36.67 -0.96 -43.25
C ASP A 341 -37.47 -1.10 -41.95
N LEU A 342 -37.07 -2.00 -41.09
CA LEU A 342 -37.83 -2.41 -39.90
C LEU A 342 -37.23 -1.89 -38.58
N VAL A 343 -35.92 -1.57 -38.55
CA VAL A 343 -35.24 -1.13 -37.34
C VAL A 343 -34.42 0.15 -37.59
N ASP A 344 -34.33 0.96 -36.54
CA ASP A 344 -33.32 2.02 -36.40
C ASP A 344 -32.16 1.45 -35.65
N ILE A 345 -30.94 1.67 -36.18
CA ILE A 345 -29.68 1.18 -35.60
C ILE A 345 -28.93 2.38 -34.97
N LYS A 346 -28.67 2.31 -33.68
CA LYS A 346 -27.80 3.26 -33.01
C LYS A 346 -26.58 2.54 -32.44
N ILE A 347 -25.41 3.14 -32.62
CA ILE A 347 -24.17 2.66 -32.04
C ILE A 347 -24.02 3.37 -30.71
N GLU A 348 -24.11 2.63 -29.64
CA GLU A 348 -23.91 3.13 -28.26
C GLU A 348 -22.82 2.30 -27.57
N ARG A 349 -22.26 2.81 -26.47
CA ARG A 349 -21.40 2.05 -25.57
C ARG A 349 -22.05 2.09 -24.22
N ASP A 350 -22.37 0.94 -23.70
CA ASP A 350 -22.87 0.81 -22.34
C ASP A 350 -21.71 0.51 -21.36
N LEU A 351 -21.98 0.50 -20.09
CA LEU A 351 -20.97 0.21 -19.05
C LEU A 351 -20.66 -1.29 -19.04
N ILE A 352 -19.38 -1.64 -18.80
CA ILE A 352 -18.97 -3.05 -18.65
C ILE A 352 -19.54 -3.63 -17.37
N SER A 353 -19.47 -2.86 -16.27
CA SER A 353 -19.95 -3.24 -14.95
C SER A 353 -20.62 -2.07 -14.26
N ILE A 354 -21.49 -2.36 -13.33
CA ILE A 354 -22.11 -1.40 -12.43
C ILE A 354 -21.78 -1.83 -11.01
N ASP A 355 -20.89 -1.09 -10.39
CA ASP A 355 -20.42 -1.40 -9.05
C ASP A 355 -21.36 -0.82 -7.99
N HIS A 356 -21.53 -1.56 -6.91
CA HIS A 356 -22.26 -1.12 -5.74
C HIS A 356 -21.41 -1.26 -4.49
N LEU A 357 -21.32 -0.19 -3.71
CA LEU A 357 -20.70 -0.19 -2.41
C LEU A 357 -21.79 0.08 -1.35
N ASP A 358 -21.91 -0.79 -0.36
CA ASP A 358 -22.96 -0.74 0.66
C ASP A 358 -24.39 -0.65 0.07
N GLY A 359 -24.64 -1.40 -1.03
CA GLY A 359 -25.95 -1.44 -1.71
C GLY A 359 -26.31 -0.20 -2.51
N LYS A 360 -25.39 0.77 -2.69
CA LYS A 360 -25.58 1.97 -3.50
C LYS A 360 -24.67 1.91 -4.71
N ARG A 361 -25.20 2.36 -5.86
CA ARG A 361 -24.37 2.50 -7.06
C ARG A 361 -23.22 3.45 -6.77
N SER A 362 -22.02 2.99 -7.08
CA SER A 362 -20.79 3.74 -6.85
C SER A 362 -19.92 3.74 -8.11
N VAL A 363 -19.15 4.79 -8.25
CA VAL A 363 -18.01 4.82 -9.17
C VAL A 363 -16.80 5.25 -8.37
N GLN A 364 -15.76 4.43 -8.44
CA GLN A 364 -14.48 4.68 -7.78
C GLN A 364 -13.52 5.34 -8.76
N ILE A 365 -12.81 6.36 -8.32
CA ILE A 365 -11.76 7.04 -9.06
C ILE A 365 -10.47 6.84 -8.29
N ASP A 366 -9.51 6.21 -8.95
CA ASP A 366 -8.20 5.87 -8.39
C ASP A 366 -7.11 6.67 -9.09
N ALA A 367 -6.08 7.04 -8.35
CA ALA A 367 -4.91 7.69 -8.89
C ALA A 367 -3.65 7.38 -8.09
N ASP A 368 -2.50 7.44 -8.77
CA ASP A 368 -1.19 7.36 -8.15
C ASP A 368 -0.60 8.75 -7.96
N LEU A 369 0.32 8.90 -7.01
CA LEU A 369 1.08 10.13 -6.82
C LEU A 369 2.11 10.31 -7.94
N LEU A 370 2.26 11.53 -8.44
CA LEU A 370 3.31 11.85 -9.41
C LEU A 370 4.69 11.76 -8.75
N ASN A 371 4.83 12.35 -7.56
CA ASN A 371 6.05 12.35 -6.77
C ASN A 371 5.80 11.80 -5.36
N PRO A 372 5.82 10.47 -5.14
CA PRO A 372 5.50 9.87 -3.83
C PRO A 372 6.41 10.30 -2.68
N LYS A 373 7.64 10.81 -2.98
CA LYS A 373 8.58 11.32 -1.96
C LYS A 373 8.25 12.73 -1.47
N ILE A 374 7.46 13.49 -2.23
CA ILE A 374 7.15 14.90 -1.97
C ILE A 374 5.68 15.07 -1.61
N ASP A 375 4.80 14.42 -2.37
CA ASP A 375 3.36 14.62 -2.30
C ASP A 375 2.77 13.82 -1.14
N ASN A 376 1.96 14.48 -0.31
CA ASN A 376 1.27 13.83 0.79
C ASN A 376 -0.15 13.42 0.35
N PRO A 377 -0.46 12.12 0.28
CA PRO A 377 -1.77 11.64 -0.16
C PRO A 377 -2.93 12.13 0.72
N ILE A 378 -2.69 12.33 2.03
CA ILE A 378 -3.72 12.83 2.96
C ILE A 378 -4.11 14.26 2.62
N THR A 379 -3.13 15.12 2.31
CA THR A 379 -3.38 16.52 1.93
C THR A 379 -4.11 16.60 0.60
N ILE A 380 -3.70 15.79 -0.37
CA ILE A 380 -4.36 15.72 -1.68
C ILE A 380 -5.82 15.26 -1.52
N ALA A 381 -6.06 14.19 -0.76
CA ALA A 381 -7.42 13.71 -0.51
C ALA A 381 -8.29 14.75 0.20
N SER A 382 -7.74 15.49 1.17
CA SER A 382 -8.46 16.57 1.84
C SER A 382 -8.86 17.69 0.87
N ASN A 383 -7.98 18.07 -0.07
CA ASN A 383 -8.29 19.05 -1.11
C ASN A 383 -9.37 18.53 -2.07
N LEU A 384 -9.33 17.23 -2.41
CA LEU A 384 -10.37 16.61 -3.24
C LEU A 384 -11.72 16.56 -2.52
N GLU A 385 -11.75 16.23 -1.22
CA GLU A 385 -12.97 16.27 -0.40
C GLU A 385 -13.53 17.69 -0.29
N GLU A 386 -12.69 18.70 -0.12
CA GLU A 386 -13.09 20.10 -0.10
C GLU A 386 -13.71 20.50 -1.45
N PHE A 387 -13.08 20.13 -2.56
CA PHE A 387 -13.62 20.37 -3.91
C PHE A 387 -14.98 19.68 -4.10
N ILE A 388 -15.12 18.42 -3.66
CA ILE A 388 -16.40 17.71 -3.75
C ILE A 388 -17.48 18.43 -2.93
N ASN A 389 -17.16 18.85 -1.71
CA ASN A 389 -18.13 19.48 -0.82
C ASN A 389 -18.54 20.90 -1.32
N SER A 390 -17.59 21.69 -1.81
CA SER A 390 -17.83 23.10 -2.21
C SER A 390 -18.33 23.25 -3.64
N ASN A 391 -17.90 22.38 -4.58
CA ASN A 391 -18.23 22.52 -5.99
C ASN A 391 -19.25 21.46 -6.45
N ILE A 392 -18.94 20.16 -6.24
CA ILE A 392 -19.79 19.09 -6.79
C ILE A 392 -21.13 19.00 -6.06
N LYS A 393 -21.14 18.98 -4.72
CA LYS A 393 -22.39 18.90 -3.95
C LYS A 393 -23.26 20.15 -4.03
N THR A 394 -22.67 21.29 -4.35
CA THR A 394 -23.44 22.53 -4.57
C THR A 394 -24.28 22.41 -5.85
N ILE A 395 -23.75 21.74 -6.89
CA ILE A 395 -24.45 21.53 -8.16
C ILE A 395 -25.33 20.26 -8.09
N TYR A 396 -24.81 19.20 -7.48
CA TYR A 396 -25.46 17.90 -7.37
C TYR A 396 -25.58 17.44 -5.91
N PRO A 397 -26.58 17.94 -5.15
CA PRO A 397 -26.73 17.65 -3.72
C PRO A 397 -26.96 16.15 -3.40
N SER A 398 -27.39 15.36 -4.39
CA SER A 398 -27.60 13.91 -4.24
C SER A 398 -26.30 13.13 -4.11
N ILE A 399 -25.17 13.69 -4.55
CA ILE A 399 -23.87 13.02 -4.57
C ILE A 399 -23.33 12.86 -3.15
N LYS A 400 -23.03 11.64 -2.81
CA LYS A 400 -22.27 11.26 -1.62
C LYS A 400 -20.89 10.77 -2.05
N HIS A 401 -19.92 10.84 -1.14
CA HIS A 401 -18.58 10.33 -1.40
C HIS A 401 -18.01 9.65 -0.17
N SER A 402 -17.02 8.81 -0.39
CA SER A 402 -16.11 8.30 0.64
C SER A 402 -14.69 8.23 0.10
N VAL A 403 -13.72 8.41 0.99
CA VAL A 403 -12.31 8.17 0.68
C VAL A 403 -12.03 6.69 0.94
N GLU A 404 -11.43 6.04 -0.03
CA GLU A 404 -11.14 4.61 -0.03
C GLU A 404 -9.61 4.34 -0.08
N GLY A 405 -9.22 3.11 -0.35
CA GLY A 405 -7.81 2.73 -0.52
C GLY A 405 -6.97 2.88 0.75
N GLN A 406 -5.73 3.33 0.57
CA GLN A 406 -4.75 3.45 1.66
C GLN A 406 -5.22 4.38 2.78
N ILE A 407 -5.87 5.50 2.44
CA ILE A 407 -6.32 6.50 3.43
C ILE A 407 -7.43 5.94 4.32
N ARG A 408 -8.38 5.18 3.75
CA ARG A 408 -9.41 4.49 4.53
C ARG A 408 -8.79 3.49 5.50
N SER A 409 -7.87 2.66 5.02
CA SER A 409 -7.16 1.67 5.85
C SER A 409 -6.41 2.33 7.02
N GLN A 410 -5.80 3.49 6.78
CA GLN A 410 -5.15 4.28 7.83
C GLN A 410 -6.18 4.83 8.83
N ALA A 411 -7.29 5.38 8.35
CA ALA A 411 -8.34 5.94 9.20
C ALA A 411 -8.97 4.85 10.09
N GLU A 412 -9.23 3.67 9.55
CA GLU A 412 -9.75 2.51 10.30
C GLU A 412 -8.76 2.05 11.38
N THR A 413 -7.46 1.98 11.03
CA THR A 413 -6.40 1.66 12.01
C THR A 413 -6.30 2.74 13.08
N GLY A 414 -6.33 4.02 12.68
CA GLY A 414 -6.31 5.14 13.62
C GLY A 414 -7.50 5.12 14.58
N ASN A 415 -8.70 4.81 14.09
CA ASN A 415 -9.89 4.67 14.93
C ASN A 415 -9.80 3.47 15.88
N SER A 416 -9.25 2.36 15.43
CA SER A 416 -8.98 1.20 16.28
C SER A 416 -7.99 1.53 17.40
N LEU A 417 -6.94 2.30 17.07
CA LEU A 417 -5.94 2.77 18.06
C LEU A 417 -6.53 3.77 19.06
N LYS A 418 -7.46 4.63 18.67
CA LYS A 418 -8.16 5.54 19.58
C LYS A 418 -8.92 4.79 20.68
N PHE A 419 -9.45 3.61 20.37
CA PHE A 419 -10.16 2.77 21.34
C PHE A 419 -9.22 1.85 22.11
N SER A 420 -8.34 1.12 21.42
CA SER A 420 -7.43 0.15 22.03
C SER A 420 -6.24 0.80 22.76
N GLY A 421 -5.77 1.95 22.27
CA GLY A 421 -4.64 2.68 22.86
C GLY A 421 -4.81 3.00 24.35
N PRO A 422 -5.89 3.68 24.78
CA PRO A 422 -6.14 3.95 26.20
C PRO A 422 -6.22 2.67 27.05
N ILE A 423 -6.80 1.59 26.53
CA ILE A 423 -6.88 0.32 27.25
C ILE A 423 -5.48 -0.25 27.48
N ILE A 424 -4.64 -0.26 26.45
CA ILE A 424 -3.25 -0.72 26.53
C ILE A 424 -2.47 0.13 27.54
N LEU A 425 -2.63 1.46 27.50
CA LEU A 425 -1.96 2.37 28.42
C LEU A 425 -2.40 2.13 29.86
N ILE A 426 -3.68 1.91 30.12
CA ILE A 426 -4.20 1.59 31.47
C ILE A 426 -3.64 0.25 31.95
N LEU A 427 -3.61 -0.78 31.11
CA LEU A 427 -3.01 -2.07 31.46
C LEU A 427 -1.53 -1.94 31.77
N MET A 428 -0.76 -1.18 30.98
CA MET A 428 0.65 -0.90 31.26
C MET A 428 0.82 -0.17 32.61
N LEU A 429 0.06 0.89 32.82
CA LEU A 429 0.06 1.61 34.12
C LEU A 429 -0.20 0.67 35.27
N THR A 430 -1.19 -0.20 35.12
CA THR A 430 -1.56 -1.17 36.17
C THR A 430 -0.41 -2.13 36.47
N ILE A 431 0.23 -2.71 35.46
CA ILE A 431 1.36 -3.63 35.61
C ILE A 431 2.55 -2.92 36.30
N ILE A 432 2.88 -1.69 35.86
CA ILE A 432 3.97 -0.90 36.43
C ILE A 432 3.66 -0.53 37.87
N LEU A 433 2.39 -0.16 38.20
CA LEU A 433 1.94 0.17 39.54
C LEU A 433 2.05 -1.02 40.47
N PHE A 434 1.64 -2.21 40.07
CA PHE A 434 1.82 -3.43 40.86
C PHE A 434 3.30 -3.77 41.07
N THR A 435 4.16 -3.49 40.10
CA THR A 435 5.61 -3.76 40.18
C THR A 435 6.28 -2.84 41.22
N PHE A 436 6.00 -1.55 41.18
CA PHE A 436 6.64 -0.57 42.08
C PHE A 436 5.87 -0.30 43.37
N ARG A 437 4.57 -0.59 43.41
CA ARG A 437 3.67 -0.25 44.52
C ARG A 437 3.72 1.24 44.87
N SER A 438 3.93 2.10 43.87
CA SER A 438 4.08 3.55 44.03
C SER A 438 3.51 4.27 42.82
N ILE A 439 2.46 5.07 43.01
CA ILE A 439 1.83 5.86 41.97
C ILE A 439 2.82 6.88 41.39
N LEU A 440 3.63 7.52 42.22
CA LEU A 440 4.58 8.54 41.79
C LEU A 440 5.65 7.97 40.85
N GLN A 441 6.20 6.78 41.19
CA GLN A 441 7.20 6.12 40.36
C GLN A 441 6.61 5.63 39.03
N THR A 442 5.39 5.12 39.07
CA THR A 442 4.64 4.73 37.86
C THR A 442 4.44 5.94 36.95
N PHE A 443 4.00 7.06 37.49
CA PHE A 443 3.81 8.30 36.73
C PHE A 443 5.14 8.82 36.16
N ALA A 444 6.24 8.75 36.90
CA ALA A 444 7.56 9.16 36.40
C ALA A 444 8.02 8.35 35.19
N VAL A 445 7.74 7.03 35.14
CA VAL A 445 8.01 6.21 33.96
C VAL A 445 7.12 6.63 32.76
N PHE A 446 5.86 6.93 33.06
CA PHE A 446 4.89 7.27 32.02
C PHE A 446 5.18 8.60 31.32
N VAL A 447 5.68 9.57 32.09
CA VAL A 447 6.09 10.91 31.57
C VAL A 447 7.26 10.81 30.59
N LEU A 448 8.04 9.70 30.59
CA LEU A 448 9.14 9.51 29.65
C LEU A 448 8.67 9.08 28.25
N ILE A 449 7.48 8.49 28.12
CA ILE A 449 6.97 7.97 26.85
C ILE A 449 6.91 9.04 25.76
N PRO A 450 6.33 10.24 25.98
CA PRO A 450 6.30 11.30 24.98
C PRO A 450 7.68 11.73 24.46
N PHE A 451 8.72 11.60 25.29
CA PHE A 451 10.07 12.00 24.89
C PHE A 451 10.73 11.02 23.91
N GLY A 452 10.27 9.76 23.86
CA GLY A 452 10.65 8.82 22.82
C GLY A 452 10.28 9.30 21.42
N PHE A 453 9.19 10.08 21.33
CA PHE A 453 8.72 10.67 20.07
C PHE A 453 9.72 11.66 19.45
N ILE A 454 10.52 12.34 20.26
CA ILE A 454 11.57 13.25 19.79
C ILE A 454 12.58 12.46 18.95
N GLY A 455 13.07 11.32 19.48
CA GLY A 455 14.04 10.47 18.77
C GLY A 455 13.49 9.92 17.46
N VAL A 456 12.23 9.51 17.44
CA VAL A 456 11.57 9.02 16.21
C VAL A 456 11.45 10.13 15.18
N GLY A 457 10.94 11.31 15.55
CA GLY A 457 10.76 12.43 14.62
C GLY A 457 12.08 12.87 13.98
N TRP A 458 13.09 13.15 14.80
CA TRP A 458 14.39 13.59 14.29
C TRP A 458 15.18 12.49 13.59
N GLY A 459 15.01 11.22 13.99
CA GLY A 459 15.58 10.08 13.31
C GLY A 459 15.07 10.00 11.85
N HIS A 460 13.76 10.11 11.64
CA HIS A 460 13.17 10.13 10.29
C HIS A 460 13.64 11.34 9.49
N PHE A 461 13.71 12.51 10.11
CA PHE A 461 14.21 13.73 9.45
C PHE A 461 15.65 13.59 8.96
N ILE A 462 16.56 13.06 9.80
CA ILE A 462 18.00 12.91 9.46
C ILE A 462 18.20 11.92 8.31
N HIS A 463 17.39 10.86 8.26
CA HIS A 463 17.49 9.83 7.23
C HIS A 463 16.59 10.11 6.01
N ASP A 464 15.89 11.27 5.96
CA ASP A 464 14.91 11.65 4.92
C ASP A 464 13.81 10.58 4.72
N PHE A 465 13.47 9.84 5.77
CA PHE A 465 12.36 8.90 5.76
C PHE A 465 11.05 9.58 6.19
N GLN A 466 9.96 9.21 5.51
CA GLN A 466 8.64 9.69 5.89
C GLN A 466 8.09 8.88 7.08
N LEU A 467 7.47 9.58 8.05
CA LEU A 467 6.70 8.92 9.10
C LEU A 467 5.52 8.18 8.47
N SER A 468 5.41 6.91 8.75
CA SER A 468 4.38 6.03 8.20
C SER A 468 3.69 5.24 9.31
N MET A 469 2.69 4.47 8.93
CA MET A 469 2.00 3.54 9.83
C MET A 469 3.00 2.56 10.53
N PHE A 470 4.04 2.12 9.83
CA PHE A 470 5.08 1.27 10.42
C PHE A 470 5.91 2.01 11.45
N SER A 471 6.14 3.31 11.27
CA SER A 471 6.82 4.14 12.29
C SER A 471 6.02 4.20 13.60
N TYR A 472 4.68 4.26 13.51
CA TYR A 472 3.81 4.20 14.70
C TYR A 472 3.87 2.84 15.39
N PHE A 473 3.96 1.73 14.66
CA PHE A 473 4.19 0.41 15.26
C PHE A 473 5.56 0.32 15.93
N GLY A 474 6.60 0.89 15.30
CA GLY A 474 7.93 1.03 15.92
C GLY A 474 7.91 1.84 17.20
N MET A 475 7.11 2.91 17.29
CA MET A 475 6.94 3.69 18.50
C MET A 475 6.29 2.89 19.64
N ILE A 476 5.29 2.05 19.33
CA ILE A 476 4.67 1.17 20.33
C ILE A 476 5.72 0.20 20.90
N ALA A 477 6.58 -0.36 20.05
CA ALA A 477 7.68 -1.22 20.51
C ALA A 477 8.70 -0.45 21.35
N LEU A 478 9.03 0.80 20.96
CA LEU A 478 9.95 1.68 21.71
C LEU A 478 9.44 1.98 23.12
N ILE A 479 8.13 2.14 23.31
CA ILE A 479 7.53 2.33 24.64
C ILE A 479 7.88 1.15 25.56
N GLY A 480 7.82 -0.09 25.06
CA GLY A 480 8.21 -1.27 25.82
C GLY A 480 9.67 -1.23 26.27
N ILE A 481 10.58 -0.80 25.41
CA ILE A 481 12.01 -0.65 25.73
C ILE A 481 12.24 0.44 26.78
N LEU A 482 11.62 1.61 26.62
CA LEU A 482 11.71 2.71 27.58
C LEU A 482 11.21 2.31 28.97
N VAL A 483 10.10 1.61 29.04
CA VAL A 483 9.55 1.08 30.29
C VAL A 483 10.51 0.09 30.92
N ASN A 484 11.07 -0.85 30.17
CA ASN A 484 12.03 -1.84 30.67
C ASN A 484 13.28 -1.18 31.29
N ASP A 485 13.91 -0.23 30.61
CA ASP A 485 15.09 0.47 31.11
C ASP A 485 14.76 1.29 32.37
N SER A 486 13.58 1.91 32.41
CA SER A 486 13.07 2.64 33.58
C SER A 486 12.85 1.72 34.79
N LEU A 487 12.28 0.51 34.54
CA LEU A 487 12.08 -0.50 35.59
C LEU A 487 13.42 -0.92 36.24
N VAL A 488 14.44 -1.18 35.40
CA VAL A 488 15.78 -1.55 35.85
C VAL A 488 16.42 -0.42 36.69
N PHE A 489 16.22 0.84 36.26
CA PHE A 489 16.73 2.01 36.96
C PHE A 489 16.05 2.20 38.32
N ILE A 490 14.72 2.26 38.35
CA ILE A 490 13.93 2.51 39.57
C ILE A 490 14.09 1.38 40.59
N SER A 491 14.16 0.12 40.16
CA SER A 491 14.39 -1.02 41.04
C SER A 491 15.73 -0.89 41.79
N LYS A 492 16.80 -0.47 41.09
CA LYS A 492 18.09 -0.23 41.71
C LYS A 492 18.08 0.99 42.64
N PHE A 493 17.39 2.05 42.24
CA PHE A 493 17.20 3.24 43.09
C PHE A 493 16.48 2.90 44.38
N ASN A 494 15.38 2.16 44.32
CA ASN A 494 14.66 1.71 45.53
C ASN A 494 15.52 0.82 46.43
N LYS A 495 16.38 -0.04 45.83
CA LYS A 495 17.34 -0.83 46.58
C LYS A 495 18.34 0.07 47.33
N ASN A 496 18.94 1.04 46.66
CA ASN A 496 19.91 1.96 47.25
C ASN A 496 19.28 2.78 48.38
N LEU A 497 18.02 3.20 48.28
CA LEU A 497 17.30 3.86 49.38
C LEU A 497 17.08 2.93 50.55
N LYS A 498 16.73 1.65 50.32
CA LYS A 498 16.59 0.64 51.39
C LYS A 498 17.92 0.34 52.08
N ASP A 499 19.02 0.42 51.32
CA ASP A 499 20.38 0.25 51.86
C ASP A 499 20.86 1.48 52.67
N GLY A 500 20.00 2.50 52.84
CA GLY A 500 20.24 3.67 53.73
C GLY A 500 20.90 4.87 53.06
N LEU A 501 21.06 4.88 51.72
CA LEU A 501 21.59 6.05 51.02
C LEU A 501 20.59 7.21 51.02
N LYS A 502 21.08 8.45 51.12
CA LYS A 502 20.26 9.64 50.93
C LYS A 502 19.74 9.72 49.50
N PHE A 503 18.64 10.43 49.29
CA PHE A 503 17.93 10.50 47.99
C PHE A 503 18.86 10.86 46.80
N GLU A 504 19.66 11.94 46.95
CA GLU A 504 20.56 12.39 45.89
C GLU A 504 21.73 11.43 45.65
N ASP A 505 22.29 10.87 46.71
CA ASP A 505 23.36 9.88 46.63
C ASP A 505 22.85 8.57 46.00
N ALA A 506 21.64 8.17 46.35
CA ALA A 506 20.97 7.00 45.77
C ALA A 506 20.74 7.16 44.28
N LEU A 507 20.30 8.35 43.82
CA LEU A 507 20.14 8.65 42.40
C LEU A 507 21.47 8.61 41.64
N THR A 508 22.49 9.28 42.17
CA THR A 508 23.84 9.31 41.59
C THR A 508 24.44 7.90 41.52
N ALA A 509 24.39 7.14 42.59
CA ALA A 509 24.88 5.77 42.66
C ALA A 509 24.12 4.85 41.68
N THR A 510 22.82 5.05 41.56
CA THR A 510 21.99 4.29 40.61
C THR A 510 22.38 4.59 39.16
N GLY A 511 22.47 5.87 38.78
CA GLY A 511 22.88 6.27 37.45
C GLY A 511 24.24 5.69 37.08
N MET A 512 25.22 5.88 37.94
CA MET A 512 26.59 5.38 37.73
C MET A 512 26.66 3.84 37.60
N SER A 513 25.86 3.11 38.37
CA SER A 513 25.83 1.63 38.32
C SER A 513 25.04 1.07 37.17
N ARG A 514 24.00 1.76 36.69
CA ARG A 514 23.12 1.33 35.57
C ARG A 514 23.55 1.82 34.22
N PHE A 515 24.51 2.74 34.12
CA PHE A 515 25.04 3.22 32.85
C PHE A 515 25.45 2.09 31.91
N ARG A 516 26.30 1.16 32.36
CA ARG A 516 26.77 0.05 31.53
C ARG A 516 25.64 -0.91 31.10
N PRO A 517 24.76 -1.43 31.97
CA PRO A 517 23.62 -2.27 31.55
C PRO A 517 22.73 -1.58 30.52
N ILE A 518 22.32 -0.32 30.76
CA ILE A 518 21.41 0.40 29.83
C ILE A 518 22.06 0.64 28.45
N ILE A 519 23.32 1.07 28.41
CA ILE A 519 24.04 1.23 27.13
C ILE A 519 24.15 -0.10 26.39
N LEU A 520 24.44 -1.21 27.09
CA LEU A 520 24.55 -2.51 26.45
C LEU A 520 23.21 -3.02 25.92
N THR A 521 22.10 -2.85 26.66
CA THR A 521 20.77 -3.20 26.19
C THR A 521 20.41 -2.38 24.96
N SER A 522 20.65 -1.07 24.98
CA SER A 522 20.38 -0.21 23.82
C SER A 522 21.19 -0.60 22.59
N ILE A 523 22.51 -0.83 22.73
CA ILE A 523 23.37 -1.25 21.61
C ILE A 523 22.97 -2.62 21.07
N THR A 524 22.66 -3.59 21.93
CA THR A 524 22.24 -4.93 21.47
C THR A 524 20.88 -4.88 20.77
N THR A 525 19.96 -4.03 21.23
CA THR A 525 18.67 -3.83 20.56
C THR A 525 18.86 -3.19 19.18
N ILE A 526 19.68 -2.13 19.08
CA ILE A 526 20.01 -1.49 17.79
C ILE A 526 20.67 -2.50 16.86
N ALA A 527 21.67 -3.25 17.34
CA ALA A 527 22.35 -4.26 16.52
C ALA A 527 21.42 -5.42 16.10
N GLY A 528 20.46 -5.79 16.93
CA GLY A 528 19.45 -6.80 16.61
C GLY A 528 18.43 -6.33 15.57
N LEU A 529 18.17 -5.02 15.51
CA LEU A 529 17.25 -4.42 14.53
C LEU A 529 17.97 -3.96 13.24
N ALA A 530 19.31 -3.84 13.26
CA ALA A 530 20.09 -3.38 12.11
C ALA A 530 19.86 -4.18 10.81
N PRO A 531 19.64 -5.53 10.84
CA PRO A 531 19.31 -6.28 9.63
C PRO A 531 17.94 -5.92 9.01
N LEU A 532 17.09 -5.15 9.72
CA LEU A 532 15.77 -4.72 9.22
C LEU A 532 15.81 -3.35 8.53
N ILE A 533 16.97 -2.69 8.53
CA ILE A 533 17.24 -1.41 7.88
C ILE A 533 17.75 -1.68 6.46
#